data_94d6492d7f2f53a43d8b0647f5f937e0
#
_entry.id   94d6492d7f2f53a43d8b0647f5f937e0
#
_cell.length_a   1.000
_cell.length_b   1.000
_cell.length_c   1.000
_cell.angle_alpha   90.00
_cell.angle_beta   90.00
_cell.angle_gamma   90.00
#
_symmetry.space_group_name_H-M   'P 1'
#
loop_
_entity.id
_entity.type
_entity.pdbx_description
1 polymer ?
#
loop_
_entity_poly.entity_id
_entity_poly.type
_entity_poly.pdbx_seq_one_letter_code
_entity_poly.pdbx_strand_id
1 'polypeptide(L)' 'MKFKVTIKPSDNFNVDNVTVNAISIYQAVLFAEDILRGAGVSPCNILMVKSVIDKENA' A
#
# COMPACT_ATOMS: atom_id res chain seq x y z
N MET A 1 12.56 3.43 2.31
CA MET A 1 12.29 2.18 1.59
C MET A 1 10.92 2.24 0.97
N LYS A 2 10.77 1.63 -0.18
CA LYS A 2 9.49 1.60 -0.86
C LYS A 2 8.80 0.27 -0.65
N PHE A 3 7.50 0.32 -0.43
CA PHE A 3 6.71 -0.89 -0.28
C PHE A 3 5.54 -0.83 -1.23
N LYS A 4 5.23 -1.96 -1.85
CA LYS A 4 4.07 -2.06 -2.72
C LYS A 4 2.96 -2.72 -1.92
N VAL A 5 1.83 -2.05 -1.84
CA VAL A 5 0.67 -2.55 -1.12
C VAL A 5 -0.37 -2.95 -2.14
N THR A 6 -0.71 -4.24 -2.16
CA THR A 6 -1.73 -4.75 -3.06
C THR A 6 -3.08 -4.63 -2.38
N ILE A 7 -4.04 -4.07 -3.08
CA ILE A 7 -5.33 -3.73 -2.50
C ILE A 7 -6.43 -4.34 -3.34
N LYS A 8 -7.46 -4.82 -2.69
CA LYS A 8 -8.65 -5.30 -3.39
C LYS A 8 -9.45 -4.08 -3.83
N PRO A 9 -9.68 -3.87 -5.11
CA PRO A 9 -10.39 -2.69 -5.58
C PRO A 9 -11.83 -2.67 -5.07
N SER A 10 -12.37 -1.47 -4.93
CA SER A 10 -13.76 -1.31 -4.54
C SER A 10 -14.34 -0.16 -5.32
N ASP A 11 -15.63 0.09 -5.16
CA ASP A 11 -16.30 1.16 -5.90
C ASP A 11 -15.70 2.52 -5.55
N ASN A 12 -15.23 2.68 -4.30
CA ASN A 12 -14.69 3.96 -3.90
C ASN A 12 -13.20 4.09 -4.17
N PHE A 13 -12.52 3.01 -4.44
CA PHE A 13 -11.08 3.04 -4.59
C PHE A 13 -10.68 1.97 -5.60
N ASN A 14 -10.69 2.35 -6.85
CA ASN A 14 -10.46 1.39 -7.93
C ASN A 14 -8.98 1.38 -8.31
N VAL A 15 -8.14 0.98 -7.36
CA VAL A 15 -6.71 0.91 -7.55
C VAL A 15 -6.22 -0.43 -7.04
N ASP A 16 -5.42 -1.14 -7.85
CA ASP A 16 -4.93 -2.45 -7.50
C ASP A 16 -3.81 -2.41 -6.49
N ASN A 17 -3.00 -1.37 -6.50
CA ASN A 17 -1.88 -1.28 -5.59
C ASN A 17 -1.43 0.16 -5.45
N VAL A 18 -0.73 0.44 -4.36
CA VAL A 18 -0.13 1.75 -4.15
C VAL A 18 1.27 1.52 -3.64
N THR A 19 2.16 2.47 -3.88
CA THR A 19 3.52 2.42 -3.37
C THR A 19 3.65 3.45 -2.27
N VAL A 20 4.16 3.02 -1.12
CA VAL A 20 4.37 3.92 -0.01
C VAL A 20 5.83 3.90 0.41
N ASN A 21 6.31 5.02 0.94
CA ASN A 21 7.65 5.13 1.45
C ASN A 21 7.59 4.99 2.97
N ALA A 22 8.33 4.07 3.53
CA ALA A 22 8.28 3.80 4.96
C ALA A 22 9.60 3.22 5.43
N ILE A 23 9.83 3.23 6.74
CA ILE A 23 11.07 2.69 7.27
C ILE A 23 10.94 1.22 7.61
N SER A 24 9.75 0.69 7.62
CA SER A 24 9.53 -0.73 7.88
C SER A 24 8.21 -1.16 7.25
N ILE A 25 8.02 -2.47 7.12
CA ILE A 25 6.78 -2.97 6.55
C ILE A 25 5.61 -2.63 7.46
N TYR A 26 5.83 -2.60 8.76
CA TYR A 26 4.79 -2.26 9.70
C TYR A 26 4.30 -0.83 9.46
N GLN A 27 5.22 0.11 9.27
CA GLN A 27 4.85 1.48 8.99
C GLN A 27 4.16 1.58 7.63
N ALA A 28 4.59 0.77 6.66
CA ALA A 28 3.96 0.77 5.35
C ALA A 28 2.50 0.37 5.46
N VAL A 29 2.19 -0.61 6.29
CA VAL A 29 0.82 -1.03 6.48
C VAL A 29 0.00 0.10 7.09
N LEU A 30 0.55 0.80 8.07
CA LEU A 30 -0.16 1.91 8.70
C LEU A 30 -0.46 3.02 7.70
N PHE A 31 0.51 3.34 6.85
CA PHE A 31 0.30 4.37 5.84
C PHE A 31 -0.76 3.94 4.84
N ALA A 32 -0.74 2.67 4.44
CA ALA A 32 -1.74 2.18 3.50
C ALA A 32 -3.14 2.22 4.11
N GLU A 33 -3.25 1.89 5.40
CA GLU A 33 -4.53 1.95 6.07
C GLU A 33 -5.05 3.39 6.10
N ASP A 34 -4.17 4.35 6.31
CA ASP A 34 -4.58 5.74 6.30
C ASP A 34 -5.10 6.15 4.94
N ILE A 35 -4.43 5.74 3.88
CA ILE A 35 -4.87 6.06 2.53
C ILE A 35 -6.27 5.48 2.28
N LEU A 36 -6.49 4.22 2.64
CA LEU A 36 -7.77 3.61 2.42
C LEU A 36 -8.85 4.28 3.27
N ARG A 37 -8.52 4.60 4.52
CA ARG A 37 -9.48 5.22 5.40
C ARG A 37 -9.91 6.58 4.85
N GLY A 38 -8.97 7.33 4.29
CA GLY A 38 -9.29 8.61 3.68
C GLY A 38 -10.20 8.47 2.47
N ALA A 39 -10.18 7.30 1.82
CA ALA A 39 -11.06 7.05 0.67
C ALA A 39 -12.36 6.36 1.09
N GLY A 40 -12.56 6.12 2.38
CA GLY A 40 -13.75 5.43 2.83
C GLY A 40 -13.74 3.94 2.60
N VAL A 41 -12.54 3.35 2.50
CA VAL A 41 -12.39 1.92 2.21
C VAL A 41 -11.87 1.21 3.43
N SER A 42 -12.35 0.01 3.69
CA SER A 42 -11.93 -0.75 4.85
C SER A 42 -10.47 -1.18 4.73
N PRO A 43 -9.70 -1.12 5.80
CA PRO A 43 -8.33 -1.63 5.79
C PRO A 43 -8.25 -3.12 5.47
N CYS A 44 -9.35 -3.85 5.62
CA CYS A 44 -9.36 -5.26 5.27
C CYS A 44 -9.14 -5.50 3.78
N ASN A 45 -9.23 -4.45 2.97
CA ASN A 45 -8.99 -4.59 1.54
C ASN A 45 -7.50 -4.70 1.21
N ILE A 46 -6.61 -4.51 2.19
CA ILE A 46 -5.19 -4.72 1.96
C ILE A 46 -4.94 -6.21 1.89
N LEU A 47 -4.42 -6.66 0.75
CA LEU A 47 -4.17 -8.08 0.51
C LEU A 47 -2.73 -8.48 0.79
N MET A 48 -1.79 -7.61 0.48
CA MET A 48 -0.39 -7.94 0.63
C MET A 48 0.46 -6.69 0.66
N VAL A 49 1.56 -6.72 1.40
CA VAL A 49 2.53 -5.63 1.42
C VAL A 49 3.89 -6.28 1.21
N LYS A 50 4.67 -5.76 0.25
CA LYS A 50 6.00 -6.30 0.06
C LYS A 50 6.96 -5.17 -0.26
N SER A 51 8.22 -5.36 0.08
CA SER A 51 9.22 -4.35 -0.18
C SER A 51 9.57 -4.34 -1.66
N VAL A 52 9.86 -3.16 -2.17
CA VAL A 52 10.24 -3.00 -3.56
C VAL A 52 11.71 -2.67 -3.59
N ILE A 53 12.47 -3.46 -4.31
CA ILE A 53 13.88 -3.23 -4.46
C ILE A 53 14.09 -2.33 -5.65
N ASP A 54 14.74 -1.18 -5.38
CA ASP A 54 14.92 -0.23 -6.44
C ASP A 54 16.25 -0.51 -7.07
N LYS A 55 16.24 -1.15 -8.23
CA LYS A 55 17.47 -1.54 -8.86
C LYS A 55 17.80 -0.70 -10.00
N GLU A 56 17.48 0.51 -10.00
CA GLU A 56 17.64 1.28 -11.11
C GLU A 56 19.00 1.38 -11.57
N ASN A 57 19.93 1.34 -10.88
CA ASN A 57 21.19 1.52 -11.35
C ASN A 57 21.79 0.37 -11.73
N ALA A 58 21.18 -0.55 -11.65
CA ALA A 58 21.80 -1.80 -11.89
C ALA A 58 22.52 -1.84 -13.10
#